data_d4991b21d01cfaa817162d0c9c8083be
#
_entry.id   d4991b21d01cfaa817162d0c9c8083be
#
_cell.length_a   1.000
_cell.length_b   1.000
_cell.length_c   1.000
_cell.angle_alpha   90.00
_cell.angle_beta   90.00
_cell.angle_gamma   90.00
#
_symmetry.space_group_name_H-M   'P 1'
#
loop_
_entity.id
_entity.type
_entity.pdbx_description
1 polymer ?
#
loop_
_entity_poly.entity_id
_entity_poly.type
_entity_poly.pdbx_seq_one_letter_code
_entity_poly.pdbx_strand_id
1 'polypeptide(L)'
;MKRISCAIGVAAFFVFGASLAEPPITVSQAGNKFSVKDLEVAKGQTVVFLNDDSTTHNITVTGAATGVSVNSGLQPPGEKFEMPFAKPGTYVVTCGIHPKMRMNIVVKAP
;
A
#
# COMPACT_ATOMS: atom_id res chain seq x y z
N MET A 1 47.70 -1.70 -13.36
CA MET A 1 46.97 -1.67 -13.41
C MET A 1 46.21 -1.75 -13.46
N LYS A 2 46.04 -1.51 -13.31
CA LYS A 2 45.11 -1.40 -13.24
C LYS A 2 44.20 -1.38 -13.27
N ARG A 3 44.13 -1.09 -13.20
CA ARG A 3 43.06 -0.91 -13.10
C ARG A 3 42.13 -1.08 -13.19
N ILE A 4 42.05 -0.96 -12.98
CA ILE A 4 40.92 -0.99 -13.02
C ILE A 4 40.15 -1.08 -12.98
N SER A 5 40.15 -0.77 -12.85
CA SER A 5 39.07 -0.66 -12.80
C SER A 5 38.24 -0.76 -12.78
N CYS A 6 38.33 -0.47 -12.56
CA CYS A 6 37.26 -0.32 -12.54
C CYS A 6 36.47 -0.42 -12.54
N ALA A 7 36.65 -0.16 -12.41
CA ALA A 7 35.59 -0.04 -12.50
C ALA A 7 34.84 -0.23 -12.49
N ILE A 8 34.99 -0.09 -12.18
CA ILE A 8 33.96 -0.16 -12.25
C ILE A 8 33.16 -0.21 -12.12
N GLY A 9 33.19 -0.08 -11.87
CA GLY A 9 32.01 0.18 -11.74
C GLY A 9 31.38 0.16 -11.69
N VAL A 10 31.41 0.41 -11.41
CA VAL A 10 30.36 0.61 -11.43
C VAL A 10 29.57 0.47 -11.56
N ALA A 11 29.57 0.56 -11.29
CA ALA A 11 28.53 0.56 -11.50
C ALA A 11 27.77 0.57 -11.31
N ALA A 12 27.74 0.75 -10.97
CA ALA A 12 26.80 0.95 -10.88
C ALA A 12 26.04 0.77 -10.98
N PHE A 13 25.90 0.84 -10.86
CA PHE A 13 24.89 0.89 -11.14
C PHE A 13 24.12 0.62 -10.97
N PHE A 14 23.93 0.82 -10.59
CA PHE A 14 23.03 0.81 -10.68
C PHE A 14 22.24 0.55 -10.68
N VAL A 15 22.22 0.72 -10.21
CA VAL A 15 21.42 0.70 -10.42
C VAL A 15 20.72 0.74 -10.54
N PHE A 16 20.48 0.92 -10.29
CA PHE A 16 19.73 1.28 -10.66
C PHE A 16 18.35 1.28 -10.78
N GLY A 17 17.45 1.41 -11.25
CA GLY A 17 16.05 1.72 -11.48
C GLY A 17 15.10 1.13 -10.51
N ALA A 18 15.31 -0.10 -10.18
CA ALA A 18 14.50 -0.79 -9.18
C ALA A 18 14.45 -0.04 -7.85
N SER A 19 15.52 0.70 -7.54
CA SER A 19 15.58 1.43 -6.29
C SER A 19 14.61 2.61 -6.23
N LEU A 20 13.94 2.92 -7.36
CA LEU A 20 12.99 4.03 -7.42
C LEU A 20 11.61 3.68 -6.89
N ALA A 21 11.37 2.42 -6.52
CA ALA A 21 10.10 2.03 -5.93
C ALA A 21 9.94 2.68 -4.56
N GLU A 22 8.75 3.23 -4.30
CA GLU A 22 8.43 3.79 -3.00
C GLU A 22 8.31 2.69 -1.96
N PRO A 23 8.76 2.92 -0.73
CA PRO A 23 8.60 1.93 0.32
C PRO A 23 7.12 1.71 0.67
N PRO A 24 6.78 0.54 1.19
CA PRO A 24 5.40 0.28 1.62
C PRO A 24 4.95 1.25 2.70
N ILE A 25 3.67 1.57 2.69
CA ILE A 25 3.05 2.40 3.71
C ILE A 25 2.15 1.51 4.56
N THR A 26 2.26 1.61 5.88
CA THR A 26 1.38 0.86 6.79
C THR A 26 0.24 1.74 7.26
N VAL A 27 -0.98 1.21 7.12
CA VAL A 27 -2.19 1.80 7.67
C VAL A 27 -2.70 0.86 8.74
N SER A 28 -2.82 1.35 9.96
CA SER A 28 -3.28 0.55 11.09
C SER A 28 -4.76 0.70 11.32
N GLN A 29 -5.36 -0.33 11.91
CA GLN A 29 -6.74 -0.32 12.36
C GLN A 29 -6.74 -0.49 13.86
N ALA A 30 -7.28 0.46 14.58
CA ALA A 30 -7.39 0.41 16.03
C ALA A 30 -8.58 1.28 16.47
N GLY A 31 -9.30 0.84 17.48
CA GLY A 31 -10.49 1.57 17.96
C GLY A 31 -11.55 1.71 16.88
N ASN A 32 -11.66 0.71 16.00
CA ASN A 32 -12.58 0.72 14.87
C ASN A 32 -12.36 1.92 13.94
N LYS A 33 -11.10 2.30 13.73
CA LYS A 33 -10.72 3.40 12.86
C LYS A 33 -9.47 3.04 12.09
N PHE A 34 -9.34 3.59 10.89
CA PHE A 34 -8.07 3.60 10.18
C PHE A 34 -7.18 4.69 10.74
N SER A 35 -5.88 4.47 10.74
CA SER A 35 -4.89 5.43 11.27
C SER A 35 -4.82 6.73 10.49
N VAL A 36 -5.28 6.73 9.23
CA VAL A 36 -5.36 7.93 8.40
C VAL A 36 -6.71 7.95 7.68
N LYS A 37 -7.19 9.13 7.36
CA LYS A 37 -8.45 9.29 6.64
C LYS A 37 -8.23 9.45 5.14
N ASP A 38 -7.18 10.11 4.74
CA ASP A 38 -6.83 10.35 3.35
C ASP A 38 -5.36 10.04 3.16
N LEU A 39 -5.03 9.30 2.11
CA LEU A 39 -3.68 8.87 1.83
C LEU A 39 -3.39 9.03 0.34
N GLU A 40 -2.25 9.63 0.02
CA GLU A 40 -1.73 9.64 -1.34
C GLU A 40 -0.62 8.62 -1.47
N VAL A 41 -0.65 7.85 -2.53
CA VAL A 41 0.38 6.85 -2.80
C VAL A 41 0.87 6.98 -4.24
N ALA A 42 2.10 6.55 -4.45
CA ALA A 42 2.66 6.49 -5.79
C ALA A 42 2.07 5.29 -6.55
N LYS A 43 2.06 5.40 -7.87
CA LYS A 43 1.63 4.27 -8.70
C LYS A 43 2.50 3.05 -8.40
N GLY A 44 1.86 1.95 -8.06
CA GLY A 44 2.54 0.69 -7.75
C GLY A 44 3.00 0.55 -6.31
N GLN A 45 2.81 1.58 -5.50
CA GLN A 45 3.20 1.52 -4.08
C GLN A 45 2.29 0.55 -3.32
N THR A 46 2.88 -0.24 -2.44
CA THR A 46 2.14 -1.19 -1.61
C THR A 46 1.64 -0.51 -0.34
N VAL A 47 0.38 -0.75 0.00
CA VAL A 47 -0.19 -0.36 1.29
C VAL A 47 -0.39 -1.63 2.11
N VAL A 48 0.12 -1.61 3.33
CA VAL A 48 -0.02 -2.71 4.28
C VAL A 48 -1.09 -2.31 5.28
N PHE A 49 -2.20 -3.04 5.29
CA PHE A 49 -3.28 -2.81 6.25
C PHE A 49 -3.08 -3.75 7.42
N LEU A 50 -2.71 -3.20 8.57
CA LEU A 50 -2.43 -3.96 9.78
C LEU A 50 -3.62 -3.87 10.74
N ASN A 51 -4.15 -5.02 11.15
CA ASN A 51 -5.15 -5.02 12.21
C ASN A 51 -4.44 -4.96 13.57
N ASP A 52 -4.32 -3.75 14.09
CA ASP A 52 -3.73 -3.48 15.40
C ASP A 52 -4.82 -3.27 16.46
N ASP A 53 -5.98 -3.86 16.22
CA ASP A 53 -7.11 -3.80 17.13
C ASP A 53 -7.27 -5.14 17.84
N SER A 54 -8.11 -5.17 18.87
CA SER A 54 -8.46 -6.40 19.59
C SER A 54 -9.63 -7.13 18.94
N THR A 55 -10.25 -6.56 17.91
CA THR A 55 -11.39 -7.15 17.22
C THR A 55 -11.02 -7.50 15.78
N THR A 56 -11.80 -8.40 15.17
CA THR A 56 -11.63 -8.76 13.78
C THR A 56 -12.12 -7.62 12.89
N HIS A 57 -11.39 -7.37 11.81
CA HIS A 57 -11.73 -6.39 10.80
C HIS A 57 -11.77 -7.03 9.41
N ASN A 58 -11.98 -6.21 8.40
CA ASN A 58 -12.02 -6.60 7.00
C ASN A 58 -11.54 -5.41 6.19
N ILE A 59 -10.81 -5.67 5.11
CA ILE A 59 -10.39 -4.62 4.19
C ILE A 59 -11.13 -4.81 2.89
N THR A 60 -11.94 -3.84 2.52
CA THR A 60 -12.62 -3.81 1.23
C THR A 60 -12.17 -2.55 0.50
N VAL A 61 -11.56 -2.73 -0.68
CA VAL A 61 -11.04 -1.64 -1.50
C VAL A 61 -11.84 -1.57 -2.78
N THR A 62 -12.41 -0.40 -3.05
CA THR A 62 -13.16 -0.18 -4.28
C THR A 62 -12.68 1.08 -4.98
N GLY A 63 -12.52 1.00 -6.30
CA GLY A 63 -12.18 2.12 -7.14
C GLY A 63 -13.08 2.12 -8.35
N ALA A 64 -14.21 2.83 -8.28
CA ALA A 64 -15.25 2.76 -9.29
C ALA A 64 -14.72 3.03 -10.70
N ALA A 65 -13.87 4.04 -10.86
CA ALA A 65 -13.35 4.42 -12.17
C ALA A 65 -12.27 3.45 -12.68
N THR A 66 -11.64 2.70 -11.78
CA THR A 66 -10.57 1.76 -12.17
C THR A 66 -11.07 0.34 -12.34
N GLY A 67 -12.27 0.05 -11.89
CA GLY A 67 -12.82 -1.30 -11.88
C GLY A 67 -12.25 -2.20 -10.79
N VAL A 68 -11.46 -1.65 -9.89
CA VAL A 68 -10.85 -2.43 -8.80
C VAL A 68 -11.88 -2.68 -7.70
N SER A 69 -11.98 -3.95 -7.27
CA SER A 69 -12.83 -4.36 -6.16
C SER A 69 -12.13 -5.54 -5.48
N VAL A 70 -11.63 -5.30 -4.28
CA VAL A 70 -10.83 -6.28 -3.54
C VAL A 70 -11.38 -6.41 -2.13
N ASN A 71 -11.44 -7.64 -1.64
CA ASN A 71 -11.90 -7.94 -0.28
C ASN A 71 -10.90 -8.89 0.35
N SER A 72 -10.33 -8.50 1.48
CA SER A 72 -9.32 -9.29 2.17
C SER A 72 -9.88 -10.55 2.85
N GLY A 73 -11.21 -10.62 3.03
CA GLY A 73 -11.79 -11.58 3.95
C GLY A 73 -11.62 -11.10 5.38
N LEU A 74 -11.89 -11.97 6.33
CA LEU A 74 -11.77 -11.65 7.75
C LEU A 74 -10.30 -11.49 8.13
N GLN A 75 -10.03 -10.46 8.88
CA GLN A 75 -8.68 -10.12 9.33
C GLN A 75 -8.65 -10.12 10.86
N PRO A 76 -8.20 -11.24 11.47
CA PRO A 76 -8.08 -11.30 12.93
C PRO A 76 -7.03 -10.31 13.45
N PRO A 77 -7.02 -10.03 14.76
CA PRO A 77 -6.00 -9.18 15.35
C PRO A 77 -4.59 -9.62 14.99
N GLY A 78 -3.74 -8.67 14.64
CA GLY A 78 -2.35 -8.90 14.26
C GLY A 78 -2.12 -9.26 12.80
N GLU A 79 -3.16 -9.53 12.04
CA GLU A 79 -3.05 -9.90 10.63
C GLU A 79 -2.78 -8.67 9.76
N LYS A 80 -2.07 -8.93 8.66
CA LYS A 80 -1.77 -7.91 7.65
C LYS A 80 -2.43 -8.30 6.34
N PHE A 81 -2.86 -7.29 5.59
CA PHE A 81 -3.29 -7.45 4.22
C PHE A 81 -2.50 -6.45 3.38
N GLU A 82 -1.75 -6.94 2.40
CA GLU A 82 -0.88 -6.10 1.57
C GLU A 82 -1.48 -5.99 0.18
N MET A 83 -1.53 -4.78 -0.33
CA MET A 83 -2.07 -4.54 -1.67
C MET A 83 -1.23 -3.50 -2.40
N PRO A 84 -0.68 -3.86 -3.58
CA PRO A 84 -0.05 -2.87 -4.45
C PRO A 84 -1.14 -2.09 -5.18
N PHE A 85 -0.98 -0.78 -5.28
CA PHE A 85 -1.94 0.08 -5.97
C PHE A 85 -1.37 0.45 -7.35
N ALA A 86 -1.63 -0.43 -8.32
CA ALA A 86 -1.04 -0.32 -9.64
C ALA A 86 -1.73 0.69 -10.56
N LYS A 87 -3.00 0.97 -10.33
CA LYS A 87 -3.78 1.83 -11.23
C LYS A 87 -4.02 3.20 -10.61
N PRO A 88 -3.61 4.29 -11.27
CA PRO A 88 -3.93 5.63 -10.80
C PRO A 88 -5.43 5.85 -10.68
N GLY A 89 -5.83 6.61 -9.68
CA GLY A 89 -7.22 6.91 -9.44
C GLY A 89 -7.54 7.04 -7.97
N THR A 90 -8.81 7.15 -7.65
CA THR A 90 -9.30 7.32 -6.29
C THR A 90 -9.98 6.03 -5.84
N TYR A 91 -9.67 5.63 -4.61
CA TYR A 91 -10.17 4.41 -4.01
C TYR A 91 -10.78 4.71 -2.66
N VAL A 92 -11.79 3.92 -2.31
CA VAL A 92 -12.40 3.95 -0.98
C VAL A 92 -12.07 2.65 -0.30
N VAL A 93 -11.60 2.74 0.94
CA VAL A 93 -11.32 1.57 1.77
C VAL A 93 -12.30 1.58 2.93
N THR A 94 -12.98 0.45 3.12
CA THR A 94 -13.95 0.27 4.19
C THR A 94 -13.70 -1.04 4.90
N CYS A 95 -14.36 -1.22 6.04
CA CYS A 95 -14.41 -2.50 6.72
C CYS A 95 -15.84 -3.05 6.62
N GLY A 96 -15.98 -4.26 6.07
CA GLY A 96 -17.31 -4.85 5.88
C GLY A 96 -18.05 -5.15 7.17
N ILE A 97 -17.32 -5.27 8.29
CA ILE A 97 -17.90 -5.56 9.61
C ILE A 97 -18.25 -4.26 10.34
N HIS A 98 -17.49 -3.21 10.09
CA HIS A 98 -17.66 -1.90 10.74
C HIS A 98 -17.80 -0.84 9.66
N PRO A 99 -19.00 -0.66 9.10
CA PRO A 99 -19.20 0.18 7.89
C PRO A 99 -18.80 1.64 8.06
N LYS A 100 -18.69 2.13 9.29
CA LYS A 100 -18.25 3.50 9.54
C LYS A 100 -16.74 3.67 9.38
N MET A 101 -15.99 2.57 9.40
CA MET A 101 -14.55 2.62 9.11
C MET A 101 -14.36 2.89 7.64
N ARG A 102 -13.75 4.04 7.33
CA ARG A 102 -13.61 4.47 5.95
C ARG A 102 -12.39 5.36 5.79
N MET A 103 -11.67 5.15 4.71
CA MET A 103 -10.59 6.03 4.30
C MET A 103 -10.55 6.12 2.79
N ASN A 104 -9.89 7.17 2.29
CA ASN A 104 -9.70 7.36 0.87
C ASN A 104 -8.23 7.21 0.52
N ILE A 105 -7.96 6.62 -0.64
CA ILE A 105 -6.60 6.53 -1.18
C ILE A 105 -6.61 7.13 -2.58
N VAL A 106 -5.67 8.02 -2.84
CA VAL A 106 -5.45 8.56 -4.18
C VAL A 106 -4.12 8.00 -4.68
N VAL A 107 -4.17 7.27 -5.78
CA VAL A 107 -2.99 6.76 -6.46
C VAL A 107 -2.64 7.74 -7.55
N LYS A 108 -1.45 8.34 -7.44
CA LYS A 108 -1.03 9.39 -8.35
C LYS A 108 -0.53 8.79 -9.67
N ALA A 109 -0.80 9.51 -10.75
CA ALA A 109 -0.19 9.17 -12.05
C ALA A 109 1.32 9.41 -11.99
N PRO A 110 2.10 8.72 -12.83
CA PRO A 110 3.55 8.91 -12.88
C PRO A 110 3.94 10.32 -13.27
#